data_1539e68a1968e7f5db83dec8a06e5919
#
_entry.id   1539e68a1968e7f5db83dec8a06e5919
#
_cell.length_a   1.000
_cell.length_b   1.000
_cell.length_c   1.000
_cell.angle_alpha   90.00
_cell.angle_beta   90.00
_cell.angle_gamma   90.00
#
_symmetry.space_group_name_H-M   'P 1'
#
loop_
_entity.id
_entity.type
_entity.pdbx_description
1 polymer ?
#
loop_
_entity_poly.entity_id
_entity_poly.type
_entity_poly.pdbx_seq_one_letter_code
_entity_poly.pdbx_strand_id
1 'polypeptide(L)'
;MGSFFRDYVYIPMGGNRSHQAFNILVVWFLTGMWHGASWNFIIWGVYFGIIVMVEKYTLLRIKQHIPAPLLHIYSLALVVIGWGMFYFEDFSQMMVFFRSFFGMGITFTDFASQAALTDKFWLFLFALVLCMPVRTLIADSSSRLFRNNLMFHNGAILIGRTMLSL
;
A
#
# COMPACT_ATOMS: atom_id res chain seq x y z
N MET A 1 -5.43 7.92 -14.61
CA MET A 1 -6.64 7.09 -14.77
C MET A 1 -7.60 7.26 -13.60
N GLY A 2 -7.20 7.12 -12.33
CA GLY A 2 -8.13 7.25 -11.20
C GLY A 2 -8.92 8.56 -11.14
N SER A 3 -8.31 9.70 -11.49
CA SER A 3 -9.02 10.99 -11.58
C SER A 3 -10.07 11.01 -12.69
N PHE A 4 -9.78 10.42 -13.85
CA PHE A 4 -10.73 10.35 -14.97
C PHE A 4 -12.00 9.58 -14.57
N PHE A 5 -11.87 8.35 -14.08
CA PHE A 5 -13.04 7.58 -13.66
C PHE A 5 -13.76 8.20 -12.45
N ARG A 6 -13.03 8.89 -11.57
CA ARG A 6 -13.67 9.64 -10.49
C ARG A 6 -14.54 10.77 -11.02
N ASP A 7 -14.00 11.58 -11.93
CA ASP A 7 -14.64 12.82 -12.35
C ASP A 7 -15.75 12.58 -13.38
N TYR A 8 -15.59 11.56 -14.26
CA TYR A 8 -16.52 11.29 -15.37
C TYR A 8 -17.49 10.12 -15.11
N VAL A 9 -17.21 9.27 -14.13
CA VAL A 9 -18.09 8.13 -13.81
C VAL A 9 -18.62 8.23 -12.39
N TYR A 10 -17.71 8.24 -11.40
CA TYR A 10 -18.10 8.17 -10.00
C TYR A 10 -18.94 9.37 -9.53
N ILE A 11 -18.50 10.59 -9.83
CA ILE A 11 -19.22 11.81 -9.44
C ILE A 11 -20.58 11.93 -10.15
N PRO A 12 -20.67 11.76 -11.48
CA PRO A 12 -21.95 11.80 -12.19
C PRO A 12 -22.96 10.73 -11.75
N MET A 13 -22.50 9.55 -11.33
CA MET A 13 -23.35 8.49 -10.76
C MET A 13 -23.86 8.78 -9.35
N GLY A 14 -23.53 9.96 -8.79
CA GLY A 14 -23.93 10.37 -7.44
C GLY A 14 -22.84 10.26 -6.39
N GLY A 15 -21.68 9.71 -6.73
CA GLY A 15 -20.50 9.65 -5.87
C GLY A 15 -20.76 9.02 -4.50
N ASN A 16 -20.46 9.78 -3.45
CA ASN A 16 -20.71 9.37 -2.06
C ASN A 16 -22.18 9.56 -1.61
N ARG A 17 -22.99 10.28 -2.40
CA ARG A 17 -24.35 10.69 -1.99
C ARG A 17 -25.39 9.64 -2.31
N SER A 18 -25.21 8.87 -3.39
CA SER A 18 -26.17 7.88 -3.85
C SER A 18 -25.47 6.61 -4.28
N HIS A 19 -25.97 5.45 -3.82
CA HIS A 19 -25.52 4.10 -4.22
C HIS A 19 -23.99 3.93 -4.24
N GLN A 20 -23.29 4.48 -3.22
CA GLN A 20 -21.85 4.57 -3.17
C GLN A 20 -21.12 3.24 -3.43
N ALA A 21 -21.63 2.12 -2.84
CA ALA A 21 -21.04 0.80 -3.04
C ALA A 21 -21.09 0.38 -4.50
N PHE A 22 -22.21 0.60 -5.15
CA PHE A 22 -22.39 0.30 -6.58
C PHE A 22 -21.46 1.18 -7.44
N ASN A 23 -21.40 2.47 -7.15
CA ASN A 23 -20.53 3.40 -7.87
C ASN A 23 -19.06 3.01 -7.79
N ILE A 24 -18.59 2.56 -6.62
CA ILE A 24 -17.24 2.05 -6.43
C ILE A 24 -17.02 0.80 -7.29
N LEU A 25 -17.91 -0.17 -7.25
CA LEU A 25 -17.78 -1.38 -8.05
C LEU A 25 -17.75 -1.10 -9.54
N VAL A 26 -18.62 -0.22 -10.04
CA VAL A 26 -18.65 0.17 -11.47
C VAL A 26 -17.32 0.80 -11.88
N VAL A 27 -16.78 1.71 -11.08
CA VAL A 27 -15.49 2.36 -11.38
C VAL A 27 -14.35 1.34 -11.42
N TRP A 28 -14.28 0.43 -10.46
CA TRP A 28 -13.25 -0.58 -10.44
C TRP A 28 -13.40 -1.63 -11.53
N PHE A 29 -14.64 -2.02 -11.86
CA PHE A 29 -14.93 -2.88 -13.01
C PHE A 29 -14.45 -2.24 -14.32
N LEU A 30 -14.79 -0.97 -14.56
CA LEU A 30 -14.33 -0.23 -15.73
C LEU A 30 -12.82 -0.05 -15.75
N THR A 31 -12.20 0.11 -14.59
CA THR A 31 -10.74 0.15 -14.47
C THR A 31 -10.12 -1.18 -14.89
N GLY A 32 -10.70 -2.30 -14.48
CA GLY A 32 -10.27 -3.62 -14.92
C GLY A 32 -10.41 -3.80 -16.44
N MET A 33 -11.57 -3.47 -17.01
CA MET A 33 -11.80 -3.52 -18.45
C MET A 33 -10.83 -2.64 -19.25
N TRP A 34 -10.43 -1.51 -18.68
CA TRP A 34 -9.48 -0.62 -19.33
C TRP A 34 -8.07 -1.23 -19.44
N HIS A 35 -7.67 -2.05 -18.50
CA HIS A 35 -6.37 -2.76 -18.52
C HIS A 35 -6.31 -3.84 -19.60
N GLY A 36 -7.46 -4.39 -20.02
CA GLY A 36 -7.52 -5.40 -21.08
C GLY A 36 -8.85 -6.14 -21.12
N ALA A 37 -9.07 -6.87 -22.21
CA ALA A 37 -10.29 -7.65 -22.44
C ALA A 37 -10.28 -9.05 -21.79
N SER A 38 -9.23 -9.38 -21.05
CA SER A 38 -9.11 -10.69 -20.41
C SER A 38 -9.81 -10.70 -19.03
N TRP A 39 -10.34 -11.87 -18.65
CA TRP A 39 -11.09 -12.05 -17.41
C TRP A 39 -10.28 -11.77 -16.14
N ASN A 40 -8.98 -12.00 -16.16
CA ASN A 40 -8.09 -11.70 -15.03
C ASN A 40 -8.13 -10.22 -14.64
N PHE A 41 -8.17 -9.29 -15.61
CA PHE A 41 -8.27 -7.85 -15.34
C PHE A 41 -9.62 -7.45 -14.74
N ILE A 42 -10.70 -8.07 -15.23
CA ILE A 42 -12.04 -7.83 -14.69
C ILE A 42 -12.12 -8.33 -13.24
N ILE A 43 -11.65 -9.56 -12.97
CA ILE A 43 -11.63 -10.14 -11.63
C ILE A 43 -10.76 -9.29 -10.70
N TRP A 44 -9.60 -8.84 -11.17
CA TRP A 44 -8.72 -7.93 -10.44
C TRP A 44 -9.41 -6.61 -10.07
N GLY A 45 -10.10 -5.99 -11.03
CA GLY A 45 -10.84 -4.76 -10.78
C GLY A 45 -11.95 -4.95 -9.75
N VAL A 46 -12.76 -6.00 -9.88
CA VAL A 46 -13.83 -6.33 -8.93
C VAL A 46 -13.27 -6.64 -7.55
N TYR A 47 -12.15 -7.38 -7.46
CA TYR A 47 -11.45 -7.67 -6.21
C TYR A 47 -11.09 -6.39 -5.46
N PHE A 48 -10.42 -5.43 -6.10
CA PHE A 48 -10.09 -4.16 -5.44
C PHE A 48 -11.34 -3.32 -5.13
N GLY A 49 -12.36 -3.36 -5.98
CA GLY A 49 -13.63 -2.70 -5.70
C GLY A 49 -14.29 -3.21 -4.43
N ILE A 50 -14.31 -4.52 -4.23
CA ILE A 50 -14.84 -5.16 -3.01
C ILE A 50 -14.00 -4.79 -1.79
N ILE A 51 -12.66 -4.84 -1.90
CA ILE A 51 -11.77 -4.47 -0.79
C ILE A 51 -12.01 -3.04 -0.36
N VAL A 52 -12.01 -2.08 -1.30
CA VAL A 52 -12.25 -0.67 -1.00
C VAL A 52 -13.60 -0.46 -0.31
N MET A 53 -14.65 -1.20 -0.72
CA MET A 53 -15.93 -1.16 -0.04
C MET A 53 -15.83 -1.69 1.39
N VAL A 54 -15.26 -2.88 1.57
CA VAL A 54 -15.11 -3.51 2.89
C VAL A 54 -14.28 -2.61 3.82
N GLU A 55 -13.15 -2.08 3.33
CA GLU A 55 -12.33 -1.15 4.09
C GLU A 55 -13.10 0.09 4.51
N LYS A 56 -13.85 0.67 3.60
CA LYS A 56 -14.62 1.89 3.86
C LYS A 56 -15.70 1.68 4.91
N TYR A 57 -16.40 0.57 4.87
CA TYR A 57 -17.54 0.31 5.77
C TYR A 57 -17.13 -0.33 7.10
N THR A 58 -15.99 -1.03 7.14
CA THR A 58 -15.53 -1.77 8.31
C THR A 58 -14.21 -1.23 8.86
N LEU A 59 -13.14 -1.32 8.09
CA LEU A 59 -11.77 -1.08 8.56
C LEU A 59 -11.56 0.36 9.02
N LEU A 60 -12.14 1.35 8.33
CA LEU A 60 -12.01 2.75 8.72
C LEU A 60 -12.62 3.05 10.09
N ARG A 61 -13.62 2.25 10.52
CA ARG A 61 -14.26 2.39 11.84
C ARG A 61 -13.40 1.83 12.97
N ILE A 62 -12.64 0.76 12.71
CA ILE A 62 -11.84 0.04 13.70
C ILE A 62 -10.34 0.33 13.60
N LYS A 63 -9.91 1.07 12.58
CA LYS A 63 -8.50 1.37 12.27
C LYS A 63 -7.71 1.89 13.48
N GLN A 64 -8.32 2.72 14.32
CA GLN A 64 -7.69 3.28 15.50
C GLN A 64 -7.32 2.24 16.58
N HIS A 65 -7.93 1.06 16.53
CA HIS A 65 -7.67 -0.04 17.47
C HIS A 65 -6.68 -1.08 16.93
N ILE A 66 -6.27 -0.95 15.65
CA ILE A 66 -5.38 -1.90 15.00
C ILE A 66 -3.97 -1.30 14.96
N PRO A 67 -2.95 -2.01 15.46
CA PRO A 67 -1.57 -1.55 15.38
C PRO A 67 -1.10 -1.41 13.92
N ALA A 68 -0.34 -0.34 13.66
CA ALA A 68 0.15 -0.01 12.33
C ALA A 68 0.87 -1.15 11.59
N PRO A 69 1.71 -1.99 12.23
CA PRO A 69 2.34 -3.12 11.55
C PRO A 69 1.34 -4.13 10.96
N LEU A 70 0.24 -4.40 11.67
CA LEU A 70 -0.80 -5.33 11.17
C LEU A 70 -1.50 -4.76 9.94
N LEU A 71 -1.77 -3.46 9.91
CA LEU A 71 -2.33 -2.78 8.73
C LEU A 71 -1.37 -2.85 7.53
N HIS A 72 -0.06 -2.76 7.78
CA HIS A 72 0.95 -2.91 6.71
C HIS A 72 0.99 -4.33 6.15
N ILE A 73 1.00 -5.34 7.01
CA ILE A 73 0.95 -6.75 6.59
C ILE A 73 -0.32 -7.03 5.80
N TYR A 74 -1.46 -6.55 6.28
CA TYR A 74 -2.74 -6.65 5.60
C TYR A 74 -2.70 -6.03 4.20
N SER A 75 -2.28 -4.76 4.10
CA SER A 75 -2.18 -4.05 2.81
C SER A 75 -1.22 -4.75 1.85
N LEU A 76 -0.08 -5.23 2.36
CA LEU A 76 0.91 -5.94 1.54
C LEU A 76 0.33 -7.25 1.00
N ALA A 77 -0.36 -8.03 1.84
CA ALA A 77 -1.02 -9.27 1.42
C ALA A 77 -2.06 -9.01 0.32
N LEU A 78 -2.90 -7.98 0.48
CA LEU A 78 -3.89 -7.62 -0.53
C LEU A 78 -3.25 -7.22 -1.87
N VAL A 79 -2.16 -6.45 -1.81
CA VAL A 79 -1.42 -6.04 -3.01
C VAL A 79 -0.80 -7.25 -3.71
N VAL A 80 -0.14 -8.16 -2.98
CA VAL A 80 0.47 -9.37 -3.56
C VAL A 80 -0.57 -10.27 -4.22
N ILE A 81 -1.73 -10.47 -3.56
CA ILE A 81 -2.85 -11.22 -4.13
C ILE A 81 -3.36 -10.54 -5.42
N GLY A 82 -3.55 -9.22 -5.38
CA GLY A 82 -3.98 -8.44 -6.53
C GLY A 82 -2.99 -8.51 -7.70
N TRP A 83 -1.68 -8.46 -7.43
CA TRP A 83 -0.66 -8.63 -8.46
C TRP A 83 -0.66 -10.04 -9.06
N GLY A 84 -0.89 -11.08 -8.24
CA GLY A 84 -1.06 -12.44 -8.74
C GLY A 84 -2.22 -12.55 -9.73
N MET A 85 -3.37 -11.97 -9.41
CA MET A 85 -4.53 -11.93 -10.32
C MET A 85 -4.23 -11.17 -11.62
N PHE A 86 -3.46 -10.09 -11.53
CA PHE A 86 -3.11 -9.26 -12.68
C PHE A 86 -2.11 -9.93 -13.61
N TYR A 87 -1.13 -10.64 -13.04
CA TYR A 87 0.00 -11.21 -13.79
C TYR A 87 -0.38 -12.45 -14.61
N PHE A 88 -1.23 -13.33 -14.06
CA PHE A 88 -1.56 -14.59 -14.70
C PHE A 88 -2.82 -14.44 -15.57
N GLU A 89 -2.66 -14.59 -16.88
CA GLU A 89 -3.78 -14.62 -17.84
C GLU A 89 -4.52 -15.96 -17.83
N ASP A 90 -3.81 -17.05 -17.56
CA ASP A 90 -4.36 -18.39 -17.46
C ASP A 90 -4.84 -18.67 -16.03
N PHE A 91 -6.12 -19.01 -15.92
CA PHE A 91 -6.77 -19.30 -14.63
C PHE A 91 -6.11 -20.50 -13.91
N SER A 92 -5.61 -21.49 -14.64
CA SER A 92 -4.93 -22.66 -14.06
C SER A 92 -3.61 -22.24 -13.39
N GLN A 93 -2.82 -21.39 -14.02
CA GLN A 93 -1.57 -20.87 -13.48
C GLN A 93 -1.84 -19.95 -12.27
N MET A 94 -2.87 -19.12 -12.35
CA MET A 94 -3.31 -18.30 -11.23
C MET A 94 -3.70 -19.16 -10.02
N MET A 95 -4.41 -20.26 -10.24
CA MET A 95 -4.78 -21.18 -9.17
C MET A 95 -3.56 -21.88 -8.55
N VAL A 96 -2.58 -22.27 -9.36
CA VAL A 96 -1.30 -22.79 -8.86
C VAL A 96 -0.58 -21.76 -8.01
N PHE A 97 -0.53 -20.49 -8.45
CA PHE A 97 0.04 -19.40 -7.66
C PHE A 97 -0.63 -19.25 -6.30
N PHE A 98 -1.98 -19.23 -6.25
CA PHE A 98 -2.70 -19.11 -4.99
C PHE A 98 -2.48 -20.32 -4.07
N ARG A 99 -2.49 -21.54 -4.60
CA ARG A 99 -2.17 -22.74 -3.82
C ARG A 99 -0.77 -22.65 -3.21
N SER A 100 0.18 -22.18 -4.02
CA SER A 100 1.55 -21.95 -3.59
C SER A 100 1.66 -20.87 -2.52
N PHE A 101 0.97 -19.75 -2.71
CA PHE A 101 0.95 -18.64 -1.76
C PHE A 101 0.42 -19.04 -0.38
N PHE A 102 -0.58 -19.92 -0.32
CA PHE A 102 -1.13 -20.46 0.92
C PHE A 102 -0.40 -21.70 1.44
N GLY A 103 0.76 -22.04 0.89
CA GLY A 103 1.58 -23.17 1.34
C GLY A 103 1.03 -24.55 0.96
N MET A 104 0.05 -24.61 0.08
CA MET A 104 -0.52 -25.87 -0.40
C MET A 104 0.25 -26.40 -1.61
N GLY A 105 1.03 -27.46 -1.42
CA GLY A 105 1.68 -28.18 -2.52
C GLY A 105 3.06 -27.68 -2.92
N ILE A 106 3.74 -26.93 -2.06
CA ILE A 106 5.14 -26.53 -2.29
C ILE A 106 6.07 -27.34 -1.41
N THR A 107 7.08 -27.92 -2.03
CA THR A 107 8.34 -28.20 -1.37
C THR A 107 9.10 -26.88 -1.24
N PHE A 108 9.22 -26.33 -0.03
CA PHE A 108 10.00 -25.10 0.26
C PHE A 108 11.49 -25.20 -0.14
N THR A 109 11.90 -26.30 -0.73
CA THR A 109 13.28 -26.68 -1.04
C THR A 109 13.55 -26.81 -2.54
N ASP A 110 12.74 -26.19 -3.40
CA ASP A 110 13.06 -26.17 -4.81
C ASP A 110 14.28 -25.27 -5.06
N PHE A 111 15.33 -25.86 -5.65
CA PHE A 111 16.59 -25.18 -5.98
C PHE A 111 16.36 -23.90 -6.80
N ALA A 112 15.40 -23.92 -7.72
CA ALA A 112 15.05 -22.76 -8.53
C ALA A 112 14.51 -21.59 -7.68
N SER A 113 13.69 -21.88 -6.67
CA SER A 113 13.16 -20.87 -5.75
C SER A 113 14.24 -20.30 -4.84
N GLN A 114 15.17 -21.14 -4.36
CA GLN A 114 16.30 -20.69 -3.56
C GLN A 114 17.27 -19.84 -4.37
N ALA A 115 17.59 -20.25 -5.60
CA ALA A 115 18.42 -19.47 -6.51
C ALA A 115 17.80 -18.10 -6.83
N ALA A 116 16.50 -18.04 -7.11
CA ALA A 116 15.79 -16.78 -7.36
C ALA A 116 15.76 -15.86 -6.14
N LEU A 117 15.64 -16.40 -4.93
CA LEU A 117 15.70 -15.64 -3.69
C LEU A 117 17.09 -15.07 -3.42
N THR A 118 18.15 -15.86 -3.65
CA THR A 118 19.54 -15.40 -3.46
C THR A 118 19.92 -14.35 -4.48
N ASP A 119 19.57 -14.56 -5.76
CA ASP A 119 19.85 -13.62 -6.83
C ASP A 119 19.18 -12.26 -6.65
N LYS A 120 17.94 -12.27 -6.15
CA LYS A 120 17.13 -11.06 -5.98
C LYS A 120 17.04 -10.58 -4.53
N PHE A 121 17.85 -11.12 -3.65
CA PHE A 121 17.83 -10.80 -2.22
C PHE A 121 17.94 -9.29 -1.96
N TRP A 122 18.87 -8.60 -2.60
CA TRP A 122 19.06 -7.17 -2.45
C TRP A 122 17.88 -6.35 -2.96
N LEU A 123 17.23 -6.83 -4.02
CA LEU A 123 16.03 -6.20 -4.56
C LEU A 123 14.86 -6.33 -3.59
N PHE A 124 14.66 -7.50 -2.99
CA PHE A 124 13.65 -7.72 -1.95
C PHE A 124 13.94 -6.89 -0.70
N LEU A 125 15.18 -6.83 -0.25
CA LEU A 125 15.58 -6.02 0.89
C LEU A 125 15.32 -4.52 0.62
N PHE A 126 15.69 -4.04 -0.56
CA PHE A 126 15.45 -2.67 -0.97
C PHE A 126 13.95 -2.34 -1.07
N ALA A 127 13.16 -3.23 -1.67
CA ALA A 127 11.71 -3.09 -1.74
C ALA A 127 11.08 -3.05 -0.34
N LEU A 128 11.53 -3.90 0.58
CA LEU A 128 11.05 -3.94 1.96
C LEU A 128 11.36 -2.64 2.70
N VAL A 129 12.58 -2.09 2.51
CA VAL A 129 12.97 -0.79 3.09
C VAL A 129 12.12 0.33 2.51
N LEU A 130 11.85 0.34 1.19
CA LEU A 130 11.03 1.36 0.56
C LEU A 130 9.53 1.27 0.95
N CYS A 131 9.04 0.07 1.27
CA CYS A 131 7.68 -0.12 1.79
C CYS A 131 7.51 0.40 3.23
N MET A 132 8.60 0.59 3.97
CA MET A 132 8.53 1.22 5.28
C MET A 132 8.25 2.73 5.14
N PRO A 133 7.61 3.38 6.14
CA PRO A 133 7.38 4.82 6.12
C PRO A 133 8.67 5.61 6.38
N VAL A 134 9.71 5.34 5.55
CA VAL A 134 11.05 5.92 5.67
C VAL A 134 11.00 7.44 5.64
N ARG A 135 10.09 8.00 4.83
CA ARG A 135 9.90 9.45 4.74
C ARG A 135 9.50 10.08 6.08
N THR A 136 8.61 9.44 6.83
CA THR A 136 8.18 9.94 8.15
C THR A 136 9.30 9.79 9.18
N LEU A 137 10.03 8.67 9.14
CA LEU A 137 11.17 8.45 10.03
C LEU A 137 12.29 9.46 9.79
N ILE A 138 12.60 9.76 8.53
CA ILE A 138 13.61 10.78 8.18
C ILE A 138 13.11 12.18 8.55
N ALA A 139 11.85 12.51 8.26
CA ALA A 139 11.28 13.81 8.59
C ALA A 139 11.24 14.06 10.11
N ASP A 140 10.88 13.06 10.89
CA ASP A 140 10.88 13.15 12.35
C ASP A 140 12.30 13.28 12.92
N SER A 141 13.25 12.54 12.37
CA SER A 141 14.66 12.62 12.79
C SER A 141 15.26 13.97 12.44
N SER A 142 15.02 14.48 11.23
CA SER A 142 15.52 15.78 10.79
C SER A 142 14.90 16.94 11.57
N SER A 143 13.60 16.86 11.86
CA SER A 143 12.91 17.89 12.66
C SER A 143 13.39 17.91 14.12
N ARG A 144 13.71 16.75 14.70
CA ARG A 144 14.32 16.68 16.06
C ARG A 144 15.72 17.28 16.08
N LEU A 145 16.55 16.96 15.09
CA LEU A 145 17.90 17.52 14.96
C LEU A 145 17.87 19.04 14.78
N PHE A 146 16.97 19.54 13.92
CA PHE A 146 16.81 20.98 13.69
C PHE A 146 16.31 21.72 14.94
N ARG A 147 15.37 21.14 15.67
CA ARG A 147 14.85 21.69 16.93
C ARG A 147 15.93 21.72 18.02
N ASN A 148 16.76 20.67 18.13
CA ASN A 148 17.86 20.65 19.08
C ASN A 148 18.89 21.72 18.75
N ASN A 149 19.27 21.90 17.48
CA ASN A 149 20.21 22.95 17.05
C ASN A 149 19.66 24.35 17.34
N LEU A 150 18.36 24.60 17.13
CA LEU A 150 17.74 25.89 17.48
C LEU A 150 17.75 26.14 18.99
N MET A 151 17.53 25.12 19.81
CA MET A 151 17.60 25.25 21.27
C MET A 151 19.00 25.59 21.75
N PHE A 152 20.06 24.96 21.18
CA PHE A 152 21.44 25.26 21.46
C PHE A 152 21.80 26.68 21.03
N HIS A 153 21.36 27.11 19.85
CA HIS A 153 21.63 28.45 19.34
C HIS A 153 20.95 29.55 20.19
N ASN A 154 19.70 29.36 20.55
CA ASN A 154 18.98 30.28 21.42
C ASN A 154 19.51 30.30 22.86
N GLY A 155 19.96 29.16 23.37
CA GLY A 155 20.64 29.08 24.67
C GLY A 155 21.97 29.85 24.69
N ALA A 156 22.78 29.74 23.65
CA ALA A 156 24.03 30.47 23.50
C ALA A 156 23.82 31.98 23.41
N ILE A 157 22.78 32.45 22.72
CA ILE A 157 22.43 33.88 22.64
C ILE A 157 21.94 34.42 23.99
N LEU A 158 21.19 33.66 24.78
CA LEU A 158 20.76 34.03 26.11
C LEU A 158 21.94 34.18 27.09
N ILE A 159 22.88 33.23 27.07
CA ILE A 159 24.10 33.27 27.90
C ILE A 159 24.99 34.46 27.49
N GLY A 160 25.13 34.71 26.19
CA GLY A 160 25.91 35.86 25.70
C GLY A 160 25.29 37.21 26.10
N ARG A 161 23.98 37.33 26.17
CA ARG A 161 23.30 38.56 26.62
C ARG A 161 23.42 38.81 28.14
N THR A 162 23.40 37.75 28.94
CA THR A 162 23.56 37.88 30.39
C THR A 162 24.99 38.21 30.78
N MET A 163 26.02 37.82 30.00
CA MET A 163 27.41 38.16 30.22
C MET A 163 27.77 39.60 29.81
N LEU A 164 26.99 40.23 28.92
CA LEU A 164 27.21 41.62 28.48
C LEU A 164 26.44 42.65 29.31
N SER A 165 25.65 42.21 30.29
CA SER A 165 24.88 43.08 31.20
C SER A 165 25.44 43.14 32.64
N LEU A 166 26.63 42.62 32.86
CA LEU A 166 27.46 42.76 34.04
C LEU A 166 28.69 43.61 33.69
#